data_c06fa251e4142a957612e2ffead1010e
#
_entry.id   c06fa251e4142a957612e2ffead1010e
#
_cell.length_a   1.000
_cell.length_b   1.000
_cell.length_c   1.000
_cell.angle_alpha   90.00
_cell.angle_beta   90.00
_cell.angle_gamma   90.00
#
_symmetry.space_group_name_H-M   'P 1'
#
loop_
_entity.id
_entity.type
_entity.pdbx_description
1 polymer ?
#
loop_
_entity_poly.entity_id
_entity_poly.type
_entity_poly.pdbx_seq_one_letter_code
_entity_poly.pdbx_strand_id
1 'polypeptide(L)'
;LEEVGTKFNMPDYQRARELTKEVVEEVASRVEIGMTERDGDALINQTLEKYNYEKKWHPNKFRIGTNTLKSFKEKSDEGIFLKEEDIYFIDIGPTFNNHEGDFGRTFQQGHNQEHRNIIMACEKVFYETAKACREQGLTGVELYRFAEQEAEKNGYVLNLKMSGHRLGDFPHAVHFR
;
A
#
# COMPACT_ATOMS: atom_id res chain seq x y z
N LEU A 1 5.51 -23.82 -8.79
CA LEU A 1 6.46 -22.99 -8.06
C LEU A 1 6.27 -21.55 -8.48
N GLU A 2 6.10 -20.66 -7.54
CA GLU A 2 6.11 -19.23 -7.83
C GLU A 2 7.55 -18.81 -8.09
N GLU A 3 7.83 -18.40 -9.31
CA GLU A 3 9.16 -17.95 -9.70
C GLU A 3 9.11 -16.48 -10.08
N VAL A 4 10.19 -15.77 -9.82
CA VAL A 4 10.45 -14.46 -10.40
C VAL A 4 10.78 -14.64 -11.88
N GLY A 5 10.57 -13.63 -12.70
CA GLY A 5 10.92 -13.67 -14.11
C GLY A 5 12.44 -13.67 -14.35
N THR A 6 12.80 -13.82 -15.60
CA THR A 6 14.23 -13.91 -16.04
C THR A 6 14.99 -12.59 -15.89
N LYS A 7 14.29 -11.48 -15.72
CA LYS A 7 14.86 -10.14 -15.52
C LYS A 7 15.03 -9.74 -14.07
N PHE A 8 14.61 -10.63 -13.15
CA PHE A 8 14.66 -10.31 -11.73
C PHE A 8 16.08 -10.11 -11.24
N ASN A 9 16.29 -8.99 -10.54
CA ASN A 9 17.53 -8.62 -9.92
C ASN A 9 17.25 -8.11 -8.50
N MET A 10 17.80 -8.74 -7.49
CA MET A 10 17.52 -8.39 -6.09
C MET A 10 17.88 -6.95 -5.72
N PRO A 11 19.06 -6.41 -6.06
CA PRO A 11 19.37 -5.00 -5.85
C PRO A 11 18.37 -4.03 -6.48
N ASP A 12 17.97 -4.27 -7.73
CA ASP A 12 17.00 -3.42 -8.43
C ASP A 12 15.61 -3.51 -7.78
N TYR A 13 15.19 -4.71 -7.38
CA TYR A 13 13.95 -4.89 -6.64
C TYR A 13 13.97 -4.17 -5.28
N GLN A 14 15.08 -4.26 -4.55
CA GLN A 14 15.24 -3.52 -3.29
C GLN A 14 15.17 -2.01 -3.53
N ARG A 15 15.83 -1.52 -4.59
CA ARG A 15 15.80 -0.10 -4.95
C ARG A 15 14.39 0.35 -5.36
N ALA A 16 13.66 -0.46 -6.13
CA ALA A 16 12.26 -0.16 -6.47
C ALA A 16 11.38 -0.02 -5.21
N ARG A 17 11.54 -0.90 -4.23
CA ARG A 17 10.85 -0.80 -2.93
C ARG A 17 11.20 0.47 -2.16
N GLU A 18 12.47 0.83 -2.11
CA GLU A 18 12.93 2.05 -1.43
C GLU A 18 12.34 3.30 -2.09
N LEU A 19 12.47 3.41 -3.41
CA LEU A 19 11.94 4.53 -4.18
C LEU A 19 10.41 4.66 -4.02
N THR A 20 9.70 3.54 -4.01
CA THR A 20 8.24 3.56 -3.80
C THR A 20 7.87 4.12 -2.44
N LYS A 21 8.61 3.76 -1.38
CA LYS A 21 8.42 4.35 -0.04
C LYS A 21 8.76 5.82 0.00
N GLU A 22 9.90 6.21 -0.59
CA GLU A 22 10.30 7.61 -0.67
C GLU A 22 9.23 8.47 -1.35
N VAL A 23 8.62 7.97 -2.44
CA VAL A 23 7.50 8.65 -3.12
C VAL A 23 6.32 8.83 -2.19
N VAL A 24 5.89 7.78 -1.48
CA VAL A 24 4.75 7.87 -0.55
C VAL A 24 5.02 8.87 0.57
N GLU A 25 6.21 8.86 1.16
CA GLU A 25 6.58 9.80 2.22
C GLU A 25 6.64 11.26 1.70
N GLU A 26 7.19 11.48 0.50
CA GLU A 26 7.20 12.81 -0.11
C GLU A 26 5.78 13.30 -0.41
N VAL A 27 4.92 12.45 -0.98
CA VAL A 27 3.50 12.78 -1.19
C VAL A 27 2.84 13.14 0.13
N ALA A 28 2.98 12.30 1.15
CA ALA A 28 2.36 12.52 2.47
C ALA A 28 2.82 13.85 3.11
N SER A 29 4.07 14.24 2.93
CA SER A 29 4.61 15.51 3.46
C SER A 29 4.00 16.77 2.80
N ARG A 30 3.31 16.60 1.67
CA ARG A 30 2.70 17.68 0.87
C ARG A 30 1.18 17.65 0.88
N VAL A 31 0.58 16.67 1.58
CA VAL A 31 -0.87 16.58 1.73
C VAL A 31 -1.37 17.69 2.65
N GLU A 32 -2.41 18.41 2.22
CA GLU A 32 -2.98 19.55 2.91
C GLU A 32 -4.48 19.36 3.13
N ILE A 33 -5.01 19.97 4.20
CA ILE A 33 -6.44 20.06 4.47
C ILE A 33 -7.15 20.73 3.28
N GLY A 34 -8.29 20.18 2.91
CA GLY A 34 -9.08 20.63 1.75
C GLY A 34 -8.77 19.90 0.45
N MET A 35 -7.68 19.14 0.37
CA MET A 35 -7.41 18.29 -0.82
C MET A 35 -8.50 17.26 -1.03
N THR A 36 -8.87 17.05 -2.29
CA THR A 36 -9.71 15.94 -2.74
C THR A 36 -8.86 14.74 -3.11
N GLU A 37 -9.49 13.57 -3.29
CA GLU A 37 -8.78 12.38 -3.79
C GLU A 37 -8.15 12.60 -5.17
N ARG A 38 -8.76 13.45 -6.00
CA ARG A 38 -8.22 13.84 -7.29
C ARG A 38 -6.95 14.68 -7.15
N ASP A 39 -6.91 15.60 -6.19
CA ASP A 39 -5.72 16.41 -5.91
C ASP A 39 -4.58 15.52 -5.39
N GLY A 40 -4.90 14.55 -4.53
CA GLY A 40 -3.95 13.55 -4.05
C GLY A 40 -3.40 12.67 -5.18
N ASP A 41 -4.25 12.19 -6.09
CA ASP A 41 -3.78 11.42 -7.26
C ASP A 41 -2.89 12.26 -8.19
N ALA A 42 -3.23 13.53 -8.40
CA ALA A 42 -2.39 14.44 -9.17
C ALA A 42 -1.03 14.68 -8.51
N LEU A 43 -0.99 14.83 -7.19
CA LEU A 43 0.23 14.95 -6.39
C LEU A 43 1.10 13.69 -6.48
N ILE A 44 0.48 12.49 -6.39
CA ILE A 44 1.17 11.22 -6.59
C ILE A 44 1.81 11.15 -7.98
N ASN A 45 1.06 11.46 -9.03
CA ASN A 45 1.56 11.42 -10.39
C ASN A 45 2.74 12.38 -10.58
N GLN A 46 2.64 13.62 -10.10
CA GLN A 46 3.72 14.60 -10.15
C GLN A 46 4.99 14.10 -9.43
N THR A 47 4.81 13.47 -8.28
CA THR A 47 5.94 12.95 -7.51
C THR A 47 6.57 11.75 -8.21
N LEU A 48 5.79 10.82 -8.74
CA LEU A 48 6.29 9.69 -9.51
C LEU A 48 7.14 10.14 -10.72
N GLU A 49 6.69 11.16 -11.45
CA GLU A 49 7.46 11.74 -12.58
C GLU A 49 8.83 12.26 -12.11
N LYS A 50 8.88 12.95 -10.98
CA LYS A 50 10.15 13.42 -10.37
C LYS A 50 11.12 12.27 -10.06
N TYR A 51 10.59 11.11 -9.68
CA TYR A 51 11.38 9.91 -9.38
C TYR A 51 11.70 9.07 -10.62
N ASN A 52 11.29 9.48 -11.82
CA ASN A 52 11.52 8.79 -13.08
C ASN A 52 11.00 7.35 -13.08
N TYR A 53 9.77 7.15 -12.56
CA TYR A 53 9.13 5.85 -12.66
C TYR A 53 8.88 5.46 -14.13
N GLU A 54 8.83 4.17 -14.43
CA GLU A 54 8.63 3.72 -15.80
C GLU A 54 7.15 3.52 -16.13
N LYS A 55 6.43 2.84 -15.24
CA LYS A 55 5.02 2.48 -15.39
C LYS A 55 4.34 2.34 -14.03
N LYS A 56 3.03 2.30 -14.06
CA LYS A 56 2.20 1.84 -12.94
C LYS A 56 1.63 0.47 -13.29
N TRP A 57 1.86 -0.53 -12.49
CA TRP A 57 1.28 -1.86 -12.70
C TRP A 57 -0.13 -1.96 -12.12
N HIS A 58 -0.51 -1.05 -11.19
CA HIS A 58 -1.89 -0.79 -10.80
C HIS A 58 -2.18 0.72 -10.68
N PRO A 59 -3.45 1.15 -10.71
CA PRO A 59 -3.82 2.55 -10.50
C PRO A 59 -3.47 3.00 -9.09
N ASN A 60 -3.01 4.25 -8.95
CA ASN A 60 -2.84 4.86 -7.63
C ASN A 60 -4.17 4.87 -6.85
N LYS A 61 -4.07 4.83 -5.54
CA LYS A 61 -5.16 5.09 -4.62
C LYS A 61 -4.75 6.16 -3.62
N PHE A 62 -5.46 7.25 -3.64
CA PHE A 62 -5.48 8.24 -2.58
C PHE A 62 -6.92 8.28 -2.08
N ARG A 63 -7.17 7.80 -0.87
CA ARG A 63 -8.52 7.72 -0.33
C ARG A 63 -8.63 8.41 1.02
N ILE A 64 -9.73 9.09 1.24
CA ILE A 64 -9.97 9.97 2.38
C ILE A 64 -11.22 9.53 3.14
N GLY A 65 -11.16 9.56 4.46
CA GLY A 65 -12.29 9.36 5.36
C GLY A 65 -13.02 8.04 5.10
N THR A 66 -14.31 8.09 4.86
CA THR A 66 -15.15 6.91 4.61
C THR A 66 -14.76 6.13 3.36
N ASN A 67 -14.12 6.77 2.38
CA ASN A 67 -13.61 6.07 1.20
C ASN A 67 -12.45 5.11 1.51
N THR A 68 -11.77 5.26 2.64
CA THR A 68 -10.72 4.32 3.08
C THR A 68 -11.26 2.91 3.39
N LEU A 69 -12.56 2.78 3.64
CA LEU A 69 -13.24 1.50 3.91
C LEU A 69 -13.58 0.72 2.64
N LYS A 70 -13.47 1.35 1.48
CA LYS A 70 -13.82 0.73 0.19
C LYS A 70 -12.71 -0.19 -0.29
N SER A 71 -13.09 -1.29 -0.93
CA SER A 71 -12.15 -2.19 -1.58
C SER A 71 -11.49 -1.52 -2.80
N PHE A 72 -10.39 -2.09 -3.29
CA PHE A 72 -9.64 -1.55 -4.42
C PHE A 72 -10.50 -1.28 -5.68
N LYS A 73 -11.50 -2.14 -5.95
CA LYS A 73 -12.38 -2.06 -7.12
C LYS A 73 -13.58 -1.13 -6.95
N GLU A 74 -13.92 -0.77 -5.72
CA GLU A 74 -15.05 0.12 -5.45
C GLU A 74 -14.69 1.56 -5.80
N LYS A 75 -15.65 2.28 -6.38
CA LYS A 75 -15.49 3.71 -6.65
C LYS A 75 -15.60 4.51 -5.36
N SER A 76 -14.78 5.55 -5.28
CA SER A 76 -14.90 6.56 -4.22
C SER A 76 -16.22 7.32 -4.33
N ASP A 77 -16.79 7.72 -3.19
CA ASP A 77 -17.87 8.68 -3.17
C ASP A 77 -17.32 10.06 -3.54
N GLU A 78 -18.11 10.81 -4.29
CA GLU A 78 -17.72 12.15 -4.73
C GLU A 78 -17.91 13.19 -3.59
N GLY A 79 -17.19 14.31 -3.72
CA GLY A 79 -17.32 15.42 -2.78
C GLY A 79 -16.58 15.20 -1.44
N ILE A 80 -15.80 14.15 -1.31
CA ILE A 80 -14.97 13.91 -0.13
C ILE A 80 -13.66 14.73 -0.27
N PHE A 81 -13.31 15.44 0.79
CA PHE A 81 -12.06 16.19 0.91
C PHE A 81 -11.48 16.02 2.32
N LEU A 82 -10.19 16.16 2.45
CA LEU A 82 -9.45 15.97 3.71
C LEU A 82 -9.79 17.09 4.71
N LYS A 83 -10.15 16.70 5.93
CA LYS A 83 -10.52 17.58 7.05
C LYS A 83 -9.45 17.56 8.13
N GLU A 84 -9.60 18.44 9.15
CA GLU A 84 -8.66 18.57 10.25
C GLU A 84 -8.48 17.26 11.08
N GLU A 85 -9.56 16.53 11.33
CA GLU A 85 -9.54 15.30 12.10
C GLU A 85 -9.92 14.12 11.21
N ASP A 86 -9.11 13.83 10.18
CA ASP A 86 -9.43 12.84 9.17
C ASP A 86 -8.33 11.77 9.03
N ILE A 87 -8.66 10.71 8.32
CA ILE A 87 -7.76 9.62 7.97
C ILE A 87 -7.71 9.49 6.46
N TYR A 88 -6.54 9.19 5.92
CA TYR A 88 -6.36 8.91 4.50
C TYR A 88 -5.30 7.84 4.28
N PHE A 89 -5.30 7.20 3.12
CA PHE A 89 -4.20 6.34 2.72
C PHE A 89 -3.73 6.66 1.30
N ILE A 90 -2.47 6.35 1.08
CA ILE A 90 -1.80 6.36 -0.22
C ILE A 90 -1.43 4.91 -0.53
N ASP A 91 -1.72 4.44 -1.75
CA ASP A 91 -1.35 3.12 -2.24
C ASP A 91 -0.93 3.23 -3.71
N ILE A 92 0.31 2.87 -4.01
CA ILE A 92 0.92 3.05 -5.32
C ILE A 92 1.73 1.83 -5.74
N GLY A 93 1.67 1.53 -7.05
CA GLY A 93 2.39 0.43 -7.68
C GLY A 93 3.25 0.89 -8.87
N PRO A 94 4.32 1.67 -8.66
CA PRO A 94 5.24 2.04 -9.73
C PRO A 94 6.19 0.90 -10.09
N THR A 95 6.78 0.97 -11.29
CA THR A 95 7.96 0.18 -11.64
C THR A 95 9.18 1.09 -11.75
N PHE A 96 10.32 0.57 -11.29
CA PHE A 96 11.65 1.17 -11.43
C PHE A 96 12.62 0.09 -11.89
N ASN A 97 13.35 0.37 -12.96
CA ASN A 97 14.30 -0.58 -13.55
C ASN A 97 13.68 -1.97 -13.79
N ASN A 98 12.48 -1.99 -14.39
CA ASN A 98 11.64 -3.18 -14.64
C ASN A 98 11.26 -4.00 -13.39
N HIS A 99 11.36 -3.45 -12.17
CA HIS A 99 10.92 -4.12 -10.93
C HIS A 99 9.73 -3.39 -10.32
N GLU A 100 8.83 -4.17 -9.76
CA GLU A 100 7.59 -3.69 -9.18
C GLU A 100 7.82 -3.19 -7.75
N GLY A 101 7.46 -1.93 -7.52
CA GLY A 101 7.22 -1.43 -6.20
C GLY A 101 5.73 -1.57 -5.85
N ASP A 102 5.44 -1.80 -4.59
CA ASP A 102 4.09 -1.78 -4.04
C ASP A 102 4.17 -1.30 -2.60
N PHE A 103 3.55 -0.19 -2.33
CA PHE A 103 3.54 0.33 -0.98
C PHE A 103 2.27 1.13 -0.70
N GLY A 104 1.53 0.66 0.29
CA GLY A 104 0.38 1.35 0.86
C GLY A 104 0.66 1.78 2.30
N ARG A 105 0.29 3.01 2.65
CA ARG A 105 0.37 3.51 4.01
C ARG A 105 -0.81 4.41 4.36
N THR A 106 -1.29 4.27 5.59
CA THR A 106 -2.36 5.10 6.16
C THR A 106 -1.76 6.19 7.02
N PHE A 107 -2.34 7.38 6.91
CA PHE A 107 -1.96 8.59 7.63
C PHE A 107 -3.19 9.21 8.28
N GLN A 108 -2.97 10.04 9.28
CA GLN A 108 -4.02 10.88 9.85
C GLN A 108 -3.68 12.35 9.71
N GLN A 109 -4.72 13.16 9.57
CA GLN A 109 -4.68 14.59 9.79
C GLN A 109 -5.22 14.86 11.20
N GLY A 110 -4.55 15.73 11.96
CA GLY A 110 -4.96 16.04 13.35
C GLY A 110 -4.55 14.98 14.38
N HIS A 111 -5.37 14.82 15.44
CA HIS A 111 -4.98 14.06 16.64
C HIS A 111 -6.03 13.03 17.08
N ASN A 112 -6.92 12.59 16.18
CA ASN A 112 -7.94 11.60 16.51
C ASN A 112 -7.31 10.31 17.03
N GLN A 113 -7.68 9.91 18.24
CA GLN A 113 -7.08 8.76 18.91
C GLN A 113 -7.47 7.43 18.26
N GLU A 114 -8.68 7.32 17.71
CA GLU A 114 -9.12 6.09 17.01
C GLU A 114 -8.36 5.90 15.70
N HIS A 115 -8.14 6.98 14.94
CA HIS A 115 -7.30 6.94 13.75
C HIS A 115 -5.87 6.52 14.07
N ARG A 116 -5.28 7.06 15.14
CA ARG A 116 -3.95 6.66 15.60
C ARG A 116 -3.91 5.18 15.97
N ASN A 117 -4.90 4.70 16.71
CA ASN A 117 -4.96 3.30 17.16
C ASN A 117 -5.01 2.33 15.97
N ILE A 118 -5.86 2.59 14.97
CA ILE A 118 -5.95 1.70 13.79
C ILE A 118 -4.67 1.76 12.93
N ILE A 119 -4.04 2.93 12.78
CA ILE A 119 -2.75 3.06 12.07
C ILE A 119 -1.67 2.21 12.76
N MET A 120 -1.54 2.35 14.07
CA MET A 120 -0.57 1.57 14.86
C MET A 120 -0.86 0.06 14.77
N ALA A 121 -2.13 -0.34 14.82
CA ALA A 121 -2.52 -1.74 14.69
C ALA A 121 -2.18 -2.29 13.29
N CYS A 122 -2.45 -1.52 12.24
CA CYS A 122 -2.12 -1.88 10.86
C CYS A 122 -0.60 -2.07 10.68
N GLU A 123 0.22 -1.14 11.18
CA GLU A 123 1.67 -1.26 11.15
C GLU A 123 2.15 -2.49 11.94
N LYS A 124 1.60 -2.73 13.12
CA LYS A 124 1.95 -3.90 13.93
C LYS A 124 1.63 -5.20 13.23
N VAL A 125 0.42 -5.34 12.66
CA VAL A 125 0.02 -6.53 11.89
C VAL A 125 0.97 -6.76 10.72
N PHE A 126 1.33 -5.70 9.99
CA PHE A 126 2.30 -5.79 8.90
C PHE A 126 3.67 -6.32 9.35
N TYR A 127 4.23 -5.75 10.42
CA TYR A 127 5.56 -6.16 10.89
C TYR A 127 5.58 -7.57 11.49
N GLU A 128 4.56 -7.96 12.25
CA GLU A 128 4.45 -9.32 12.80
C GLU A 128 4.25 -10.35 11.68
N THR A 129 3.45 -10.03 10.67
CA THR A 129 3.27 -10.89 9.50
C THR A 129 4.56 -11.02 8.69
N ALA A 130 5.28 -9.94 8.47
CA ALA A 130 6.58 -9.97 7.79
C ALA A 130 7.63 -10.75 8.59
N LYS A 131 7.59 -10.69 9.91
CA LYS A 131 8.44 -11.49 10.81
C LYS A 131 8.10 -12.97 10.70
N ALA A 132 6.83 -13.34 10.80
CA ALA A 132 6.38 -14.72 10.68
C ALA A 132 6.76 -15.34 9.31
N CYS A 133 6.64 -14.56 8.22
CA CYS A 133 7.08 -14.98 6.89
C CYS A 133 8.57 -15.37 6.88
N ARG A 134 9.43 -14.57 7.48
CA ARG A 134 10.89 -14.82 7.51
C ARG A 134 11.29 -15.98 8.42
N GLU A 135 10.62 -16.11 9.57
CA GLU A 135 11.04 -17.04 10.63
C GLU A 135 10.40 -18.41 10.51
N GLN A 136 9.20 -18.51 9.93
CA GLN A 136 8.41 -19.74 9.94
C GLN A 136 8.25 -20.37 8.55
N GLY A 137 8.64 -19.67 7.48
CA GLY A 137 8.54 -20.19 6.11
C GLY A 137 7.10 -20.49 5.66
N LEU A 138 6.13 -19.67 6.11
CA LEU A 138 4.71 -19.84 5.85
C LEU A 138 4.40 -19.74 4.35
N THR A 139 3.48 -20.57 3.88
CA THR A 139 2.87 -20.41 2.56
C THR A 139 2.02 -19.13 2.50
N GLY A 140 1.70 -18.65 1.29
CA GLY A 140 0.87 -17.45 1.15
C GLY A 140 -0.50 -17.55 1.85
N VAL A 141 -1.11 -18.73 1.85
CA VAL A 141 -2.39 -18.98 2.55
C VAL A 141 -2.22 -18.93 4.07
N GLU A 142 -1.17 -19.54 4.59
CA GLU A 142 -0.87 -19.51 6.02
C GLU A 142 -0.51 -18.09 6.50
N LEU A 143 0.27 -17.36 5.70
CA LEU A 143 0.63 -15.98 5.97
C LEU A 143 -0.61 -15.07 6.02
N TYR A 144 -1.56 -15.26 5.10
CA TYR A 144 -2.81 -14.51 5.10
C TYR A 144 -3.66 -14.78 6.36
N ARG A 145 -3.78 -16.07 6.76
CA ARG A 145 -4.47 -16.44 8.00
C ARG A 145 -3.76 -15.91 9.24
N PHE A 146 -2.44 -15.88 9.23
CA PHE A 146 -1.66 -15.28 10.30
C PHE A 146 -1.98 -13.77 10.44
N ALA A 147 -1.99 -13.05 9.32
CA ALA A 147 -2.33 -11.62 9.31
C ALA A 147 -3.76 -11.35 9.82
N GLU A 148 -4.72 -12.21 9.45
CA GLU A 148 -6.10 -12.14 9.94
C GLU A 148 -6.17 -12.30 11.47
N GLN A 149 -5.51 -13.32 12.00
CA GLN A 149 -5.43 -13.56 13.46
C GLN A 149 -4.73 -12.42 14.20
N GLU A 150 -3.66 -11.85 13.63
CA GLU A 150 -2.99 -10.69 14.24
C GLU A 150 -3.87 -9.44 14.23
N ALA A 151 -4.67 -9.21 13.19
CA ALA A 151 -5.64 -8.13 13.17
C ALA A 151 -6.69 -8.30 14.28
N GLU A 152 -7.26 -9.50 14.44
CA GLU A 152 -8.23 -9.81 15.50
C GLU A 152 -7.65 -9.63 16.90
N LYS A 153 -6.41 -10.08 17.15
CA LYS A 153 -5.71 -9.87 18.43
C LYS A 153 -5.52 -8.40 18.78
N ASN A 154 -5.47 -7.52 17.79
CA ASN A 154 -5.38 -6.08 17.97
C ASN A 154 -6.75 -5.39 17.96
N GLY A 155 -7.85 -6.14 17.93
CA GLY A 155 -9.22 -5.61 17.99
C GLY A 155 -9.78 -5.11 16.66
N TYR A 156 -9.17 -5.50 15.53
CA TYR A 156 -9.57 -5.11 14.18
C TYR A 156 -9.82 -6.32 13.30
N VAL A 157 -10.44 -6.07 12.15
CA VAL A 157 -10.73 -7.09 11.15
C VAL A 157 -9.97 -6.78 9.86
N LEU A 158 -9.25 -7.77 9.34
CA LEU A 158 -8.60 -7.67 8.05
C LEU A 158 -9.65 -7.60 6.93
N ASN A 159 -9.44 -6.75 5.93
CA ASN A 159 -10.34 -6.69 4.77
C ASN A 159 -10.13 -7.93 3.86
N LEU A 160 -10.98 -8.92 4.03
CA LEU A 160 -10.90 -10.20 3.33
C LEU A 160 -11.29 -10.15 1.84
N LYS A 161 -11.69 -8.98 1.32
CA LYS A 161 -12.00 -8.80 -0.11
C LYS A 161 -10.76 -8.74 -1.01
N MET A 162 -9.58 -8.68 -0.42
CA MET A 162 -8.31 -8.61 -1.12
C MET A 162 -7.40 -9.73 -0.63
N SER A 163 -6.94 -10.56 -1.55
CA SER A 163 -5.86 -11.53 -1.29
C SER A 163 -4.50 -10.86 -1.53
N GLY A 164 -3.48 -11.37 -0.85
CA GLY A 164 -2.10 -10.97 -1.11
C GLY A 164 -1.62 -11.44 -2.48
N HIS A 165 -0.57 -10.84 -2.97
CA HIS A 165 0.10 -11.21 -4.22
C HIS A 165 1.61 -11.06 -4.06
N ARG A 166 2.34 -11.62 -5.00
CA ARG A 166 3.80 -11.50 -5.06
C ARG A 166 4.19 -10.33 -5.96
N LEU A 167 5.35 -9.77 -5.70
CA LEU A 167 6.02 -8.80 -6.55
C LEU A 167 7.28 -9.42 -7.17
N GLY A 168 7.72 -8.84 -8.26
CA GLY A 168 8.92 -9.30 -8.96
C GLY A 168 9.39 -8.31 -10.02
N ASP A 169 9.97 -8.86 -11.07
CA ASP A 169 10.23 -8.11 -12.28
C ASP A 169 8.93 -7.95 -13.10
N PHE A 170 8.75 -6.77 -13.69
CA PHE A 170 7.51 -6.45 -14.41
C PHE A 170 7.49 -7.05 -15.83
N PRO A 171 6.37 -7.56 -16.28
CA PRO A 171 5.16 -7.87 -15.50
C PRO A 171 5.33 -9.16 -14.69
N HIS A 172 4.91 -9.13 -13.41
CA HIS A 172 4.92 -10.38 -12.66
C HIS A 172 3.98 -11.38 -13.31
N ALA A 173 4.50 -12.55 -13.56
CA ALA A 173 3.70 -13.59 -14.16
C ALA A 173 2.81 -14.23 -13.09
N VAL A 174 1.50 -14.16 -13.29
CA VAL A 174 0.55 -14.97 -12.52
C VAL A 174 0.59 -16.38 -13.08
N HIS A 175 1.48 -17.22 -12.56
CA HIS A 175 1.66 -18.59 -13.03
C HIS A 175 0.63 -19.59 -12.47
N PHE A 176 -0.36 -19.11 -11.71
CA PHE A 176 -1.44 -19.97 -11.19
C PHE A 176 -2.79 -19.55 -11.74
N ARG A 177 -3.34 -20.45 -12.49
CA ARG A 177 -4.78 -20.53 -12.78
C ARG A 177 -5.36 -21.69 -11.97
#